data_bac99914635294a24c7919a5f65b6d26
#
_entry.id   bac99914635294a24c7919a5f65b6d26
#
_cell.length_a   1.000
_cell.length_b   1.000
_cell.length_c   1.000
_cell.angle_alpha   90.00
_cell.angle_beta   90.00
_cell.angle_gamma   90.00
#
_symmetry.space_group_name_H-M   'P 1'
#
loop_
_entity.id
_entity.type
_entity.pdbx_description
1 polymer ?
#
loop_
_entity_poly.entity_id
_entity_poly.type
_entity_poly.pdbx_seq_one_letter_code
_entity_poly.pdbx_strand_id
1 'polypeptide(L)'
;MPSVSSVFSVSSVPSVVKIMLKVGITGQAGFIGTHLYKTLSLFPNKYVKIPFQDEYFQSEEALDAFVEKCDVIIHLAAMNRHNDPDVLYKTNIELVQKLIDAMERTNSKPNVIMSSSLQEEQDNLYGRSKREGRELFNQWAD
;
A
#
# COMPACT_ATOMS: atom_id res chain seq x y z
N MET A 1 4.81 51.54 -2.21
CA MET A 1 4.82 50.71 -1.98
C MET A 1 4.94 49.79 -2.18
N PRO A 2 4.92 49.70 -2.30
CA PRO A 2 4.82 48.69 -2.35
C PRO A 2 4.92 47.71 -2.04
N SER A 3 5.05 47.65 -2.06
CA SER A 3 5.19 46.63 -1.85
C SER A 3 5.04 45.82 -1.31
N VAL A 4 4.54 45.90 -1.20
CA VAL A 4 4.45 44.97 -0.73
C VAL A 4 4.63 43.90 -0.88
N SER A 5 4.47 44.08 -1.30
CA SER A 5 4.55 43.11 -1.53
C SER A 5 5.20 42.19 -1.30
N SER A 6 5.55 42.38 -1.20
CA SER A 6 6.18 41.51 -1.02
C SER A 6 6.24 40.56 -0.35
N VAL A 7 5.88 40.78 0.01
CA VAL A 7 6.06 39.90 0.57
C VAL A 7 5.66 38.77 0.69
N PHE A 8 5.17 39.04 0.34
CA PHE A 8 4.84 38.03 0.51
C PHE A 8 5.26 37.07 0.32
N SER A 9 5.56 37.52 -0.10
CA SER A 9 5.92 36.67 -0.39
C SER A 9 6.29 35.73 -0.13
N VAL A 10 6.08 35.91 0.12
CA VAL A 10 6.32 35.08 0.38
C VAL A 10 6.55 34.18 0.44
N SER A 11 6.56 34.35 0.23
CA SER A 11 6.62 33.52 0.23
C SER A 11 7.03 32.61 0.58
N SER A 12 7.27 32.80 0.53
CA SER A 12 7.71 31.95 1.05
C SER A 12 7.51 30.84 1.47
N VAL A 13 7.63 30.96 1.33
CA VAL A 13 6.85 30.13 1.97
C VAL A 13 6.67 28.72 1.45
N PRO A 14 6.85 28.40 0.18
CA PRO A 14 6.78 27.02 -0.28
C PRO A 14 7.70 26.09 0.48
N SER A 15 8.82 26.61 0.98
CA SER A 15 9.78 25.80 1.72
C SER A 15 9.25 25.28 3.05
N VAL A 16 8.14 25.83 3.55
CA VAL A 16 7.56 25.35 4.80
C VAL A 16 6.38 24.43 4.57
N VAL A 17 6.02 24.17 3.33
CA VAL A 17 4.98 23.19 3.04
C VAL A 17 5.53 21.80 3.35
N LYS A 18 4.90 21.15 4.30
CA LYS A 18 5.28 19.79 4.65
C LYS A 18 4.59 18.81 3.71
N ILE A 19 5.38 17.92 3.13
CA ILE A 19 4.84 16.82 2.35
C ILE A 19 4.48 15.72 3.33
N MET A 20 3.20 15.39 3.40
CA MET A 20 2.71 14.29 4.20
C MET A 20 2.44 13.10 3.29
N LEU A 21 3.00 11.95 3.65
CA LEU A 21 2.79 10.73 2.88
C LEU A 21 1.45 10.11 3.23
N LYS A 22 0.66 9.81 2.22
CA LYS A 22 -0.61 9.10 2.37
C LYS A 22 -0.33 7.62 2.29
N VAL A 23 -0.51 6.92 3.40
CA VAL A 23 -0.13 5.51 3.54
C VAL A 23 -1.37 4.66 3.73
N GLY A 24 -1.55 3.67 2.85
CA GLY A 24 -2.57 2.65 2.99
C GLY A 24 -1.92 1.30 3.32
N ILE A 25 -2.60 0.50 4.12
CA ILE A 25 -2.10 -0.80 4.54
C ILE A 25 -3.15 -1.85 4.23
N THR A 26 -2.89 -2.70 3.23
CA THR A 26 -3.77 -3.86 3.03
C THR A 26 -3.51 -4.85 4.16
N GLY A 27 -4.55 -5.51 4.64
CA GLY A 27 -4.42 -6.32 5.85
C GLY A 27 -4.32 -5.47 7.11
N GLN A 28 -4.88 -4.27 7.08
CA GLN A 28 -4.85 -3.31 8.19
C GLN A 28 -5.38 -3.90 9.50
N ALA A 29 -6.37 -4.79 9.42
CA ALA A 29 -6.99 -5.39 10.59
C ALA A 29 -6.21 -6.58 11.15
N GLY A 30 -5.14 -7.03 10.47
CA GLY A 30 -4.30 -8.12 10.92
C GLY A 30 -3.39 -7.69 12.07
N PHE A 31 -2.59 -8.64 12.56
CA PHE A 31 -1.70 -8.38 13.70
C PHE A 31 -0.69 -7.28 13.39
N ILE A 32 0.10 -7.47 12.33
CA ILE A 32 1.12 -6.48 11.96
C ILE A 32 0.45 -5.19 11.47
N GLY A 33 -0.61 -5.31 10.66
CA GLY A 33 -1.33 -4.16 10.13
C GLY A 33 -1.88 -3.25 11.21
N THR A 34 -2.47 -3.85 12.26
CA THR A 34 -3.01 -3.08 13.38
C THR A 34 -1.92 -2.31 14.11
N HIS A 35 -0.79 -2.95 14.40
CA HIS A 35 0.32 -2.29 15.08
C HIS A 35 0.92 -1.19 14.25
N LEU A 36 1.12 -1.44 12.95
CA LEU A 36 1.67 -0.45 12.03
C LEU A 36 0.75 0.75 11.88
N TYR A 37 -0.55 0.50 11.73
CA TYR A 37 -1.55 1.55 11.60
C TYR A 37 -1.56 2.46 12.83
N LYS A 38 -1.47 1.87 14.03
CA LYS A 38 -1.38 2.63 15.27
C LYS A 38 -0.08 3.40 15.37
N THR A 39 1.03 2.81 14.94
CA THR A 39 2.33 3.46 14.96
C THR A 39 2.34 4.70 14.07
N LEU A 40 1.74 4.62 12.88
CA LEU A 40 1.64 5.78 12.00
C LEU A 40 0.87 6.92 12.65
N SER A 41 -0.08 6.61 13.54
CA SER A 41 -0.86 7.62 14.27
C SER A 41 0.00 8.47 15.20
N LEU A 42 1.18 7.99 15.58
CA LEU A 42 2.10 8.73 16.45
C LEU A 42 2.82 9.86 15.70
N PHE A 43 2.74 9.88 14.39
CA PHE A 43 3.43 10.84 13.54
C PHE A 43 2.46 11.57 12.61
N PRO A 44 1.46 12.29 13.17
CA PRO A 44 0.42 12.91 12.33
C PRO A 44 0.95 14.02 11.44
N ASN A 45 2.15 14.52 11.72
CA ASN A 45 2.80 15.54 10.89
C ASN A 45 3.54 14.93 9.69
N LYS A 46 3.68 13.61 9.64
CA LYS A 46 4.42 12.92 8.58
C LYS A 46 3.53 12.06 7.70
N TYR A 47 2.48 11.47 8.30
CA TYR A 47 1.67 10.47 7.62
C TYR A 47 0.19 10.78 7.72
N VAL A 48 -0.49 10.63 6.59
CA VAL A 48 -1.96 10.56 6.53
C VAL A 48 -2.31 9.10 6.31
N LYS A 49 -3.08 8.52 7.21
CA LYS A 49 -3.51 7.14 7.10
C LYS A 49 -4.71 7.05 6.16
N ILE A 50 -4.61 6.22 5.15
CA ILE A 50 -5.72 5.94 4.25
C ILE A 50 -6.36 4.62 4.71
N PRO A 51 -7.61 4.65 5.19
CA PRO A 51 -8.26 3.44 5.71
C PRO A 51 -8.39 2.36 4.65
N PHE A 52 -8.25 1.12 5.07
CA PHE A 52 -8.44 -0.05 4.22
C PHE A 52 -9.32 -1.07 4.95
N GLN A 53 -10.21 -1.70 4.20
CA GLN A 53 -11.03 -2.81 4.68
C GLN A 53 -10.86 -3.99 3.72
N ASP A 54 -10.83 -5.20 4.25
CA ASP A 54 -10.63 -6.40 3.44
C ASP A 54 -11.68 -6.55 2.34
N GLU A 55 -12.90 -6.03 2.58
CA GLU A 55 -13.98 -6.04 1.61
C GLU A 55 -13.66 -5.25 0.33
N TYR A 56 -12.69 -4.33 0.40
CA TYR A 56 -12.27 -3.57 -0.79
C TYR A 56 -11.74 -4.50 -1.89
N PHE A 57 -11.18 -5.65 -1.53
CA PHE A 57 -10.75 -6.63 -2.54
C PHE A 57 -11.93 -7.24 -3.31
N GLN A 58 -13.15 -7.09 -2.83
CA GLN A 58 -14.34 -7.60 -3.49
C GLN A 58 -15.05 -6.54 -4.35
N SER A 59 -14.54 -5.32 -4.39
CA SER A 59 -15.14 -4.22 -5.13
C SER A 59 -14.05 -3.45 -5.89
N GLU A 60 -14.08 -3.54 -7.21
CA GLU A 60 -13.14 -2.80 -8.04
C GLU A 60 -13.20 -1.30 -7.76
N GLU A 61 -14.41 -0.78 -7.61
CA GLU A 61 -14.62 0.65 -7.34
C GLU A 61 -13.98 1.07 -6.02
N ALA A 62 -14.17 0.28 -4.96
CA ALA A 62 -13.61 0.60 -3.65
C ALA A 62 -12.08 0.48 -3.67
N LEU A 63 -11.56 -0.55 -4.33
CA LEU A 63 -10.12 -0.76 -4.42
C LEU A 63 -9.46 0.33 -5.25
N ASP A 64 -10.08 0.74 -6.36
CA ASP A 64 -9.60 1.84 -7.19
C ASP A 64 -9.55 3.14 -6.38
N ALA A 65 -10.61 3.45 -5.62
CA ALA A 65 -10.64 4.64 -4.79
C ALA A 65 -9.55 4.62 -3.72
N PHE A 66 -9.25 3.44 -3.17
CA PHE A 66 -8.19 3.29 -2.19
C PHE A 66 -6.80 3.55 -2.80
N VAL A 67 -6.47 2.91 -3.92
CA VAL A 67 -5.14 3.07 -4.51
C VAL A 67 -4.90 4.49 -5.01
N GLU A 68 -5.93 5.16 -5.49
CA GLU A 68 -5.81 6.55 -5.94
C GLU A 68 -5.43 7.51 -4.82
N LYS A 69 -5.78 7.17 -3.59
CA LYS A 69 -5.50 8.03 -2.44
C LYS A 69 -4.11 7.83 -1.85
N CYS A 70 -3.42 6.75 -2.21
CA CYS A 70 -2.17 6.37 -1.55
C CYS A 70 -0.94 6.88 -2.28
N ASP A 71 0.01 7.43 -1.53
CA ASP A 71 1.38 7.64 -2.00
C ASP A 71 2.21 6.39 -1.77
N VAL A 72 1.88 5.63 -0.71
CA VAL A 72 2.55 4.39 -0.34
C VAL A 72 1.49 3.36 0.03
N ILE A 73 1.63 2.17 -0.50
CA ILE A 73 0.80 1.03 -0.11
C ILE A 73 1.70 -0.02 0.52
N ILE A 74 1.37 -0.39 1.76
CA ILE A 74 2.05 -1.48 2.46
C ILE A 74 1.14 -2.70 2.34
N HIS A 75 1.57 -3.66 1.53
CA HIS A 75 0.76 -4.84 1.23
C HIS A 75 1.09 -5.96 2.22
N LEU A 76 0.25 -6.10 3.23
CA LEU A 76 0.37 -7.15 4.25
C LEU A 76 -0.72 -8.22 4.11
N ALA A 77 -1.76 -7.95 3.33
CA ALA A 77 -2.86 -8.89 3.16
C ALA A 77 -2.35 -10.18 2.52
N ALA A 78 -2.52 -11.28 3.21
CA ALA A 78 -2.15 -12.60 2.75
C ALA A 78 -2.83 -13.66 3.59
N MET A 79 -3.06 -14.80 2.99
CA MET A 79 -3.49 -16.00 3.70
C MET A 79 -2.24 -16.75 4.13
N ASN A 80 -2.07 -16.95 5.44
CA ASN A 80 -0.89 -17.63 5.99
C ASN A 80 -1.12 -19.13 6.21
N ARG A 81 -2.37 -19.53 6.34
CA ARG A 81 -2.74 -20.92 6.65
C ARG A 81 -4.04 -21.26 5.94
N HIS A 82 -4.06 -22.45 5.37
CA HIS A 82 -5.24 -23.05 4.81
C HIS A 82 -5.00 -24.55 4.70
N ASN A 83 -6.06 -25.34 4.83
CA ASN A 83 -5.95 -26.81 4.71
C ASN A 83 -5.54 -27.23 3.29
N ASP A 84 -5.92 -26.42 2.30
CA ASP A 84 -5.57 -26.65 0.91
C ASP A 84 -4.47 -25.64 0.49
N PRO A 85 -3.25 -26.11 0.24
CA PRO A 85 -2.14 -25.21 -0.16
C PRO A 85 -2.39 -24.51 -1.51
N ASP A 86 -3.17 -25.11 -2.41
CA ASP A 86 -3.49 -24.48 -3.68
C ASP A 86 -4.39 -23.28 -3.49
N VAL A 87 -5.35 -23.36 -2.57
CA VAL A 87 -6.23 -22.22 -2.25
C VAL A 87 -5.39 -21.09 -1.67
N LEU A 88 -4.47 -21.42 -0.78
CA LEU A 88 -3.59 -20.43 -0.16
C LEU A 88 -2.75 -19.73 -1.22
N TYR A 89 -2.13 -20.49 -2.10
CA TYR A 89 -1.29 -19.94 -3.17
C TYR A 89 -2.10 -19.02 -4.09
N LYS A 90 -3.24 -19.51 -4.58
CA LYS A 90 -4.08 -18.75 -5.51
C LYS A 90 -4.59 -17.47 -4.88
N THR A 91 -5.03 -17.55 -3.61
CA THR A 91 -5.53 -16.37 -2.90
C THR A 91 -4.46 -15.30 -2.80
N ASN A 92 -3.24 -15.68 -2.42
CA ASN A 92 -2.16 -14.69 -2.24
C ASN A 92 -1.76 -14.04 -3.55
N ILE A 93 -1.71 -14.80 -4.65
CA ILE A 93 -1.44 -14.25 -5.98
C ILE A 93 -2.59 -13.34 -6.42
N GLU A 94 -3.83 -13.74 -6.17
CA GLU A 94 -5.00 -12.96 -6.57
C GLU A 94 -5.05 -11.61 -5.86
N LEU A 95 -4.70 -11.56 -4.57
CA LEU A 95 -4.67 -10.29 -3.84
C LEU A 95 -3.67 -9.31 -4.45
N VAL A 96 -2.49 -9.81 -4.83
CA VAL A 96 -1.49 -8.98 -5.50
C VAL A 96 -2.01 -8.51 -6.85
N GLN A 97 -2.58 -9.42 -7.64
CA GLN A 97 -3.05 -9.09 -8.98
C GLN A 97 -4.19 -8.06 -8.94
N LYS A 98 -5.14 -8.21 -8.01
CA LYS A 98 -6.22 -7.23 -7.84
C LYS A 98 -5.69 -5.84 -7.54
N LEU A 99 -4.65 -5.76 -6.71
CA LEU A 99 -4.04 -4.48 -6.36
C LEU A 99 -3.35 -3.86 -7.58
N ILE A 100 -2.61 -4.66 -8.34
CA ILE A 100 -1.96 -4.21 -9.57
C ILE A 100 -3.01 -3.74 -10.59
N ASP A 101 -4.07 -4.53 -10.77
CA ASP A 101 -5.14 -4.17 -11.71
C ASP A 101 -5.79 -2.84 -11.35
N ALA A 102 -6.01 -2.60 -10.06
CA ALA A 102 -6.56 -1.33 -9.58
C ALA A 102 -5.60 -0.16 -9.86
N MET A 103 -4.30 -0.37 -9.63
CA MET A 103 -3.31 0.66 -9.94
C MET A 103 -3.24 0.95 -11.43
N GLU A 104 -3.39 -0.07 -12.27
CA GLU A 104 -3.41 0.12 -13.72
C GLU A 104 -4.68 0.80 -14.20
N ARG A 105 -5.84 0.40 -13.69
CA ARG A 105 -7.12 1.03 -14.07
C ARG A 105 -7.14 2.51 -13.73
N THR A 106 -6.54 2.88 -12.61
CA THR A 106 -6.54 4.27 -12.13
C THR A 106 -5.33 5.07 -12.59
N ASN A 107 -4.39 4.41 -13.27
CA ASN A 107 -3.10 5.01 -13.61
C ASN A 107 -2.38 5.56 -12.38
N SER A 108 -2.53 4.89 -11.25
CA SER A 108 -1.89 5.25 -9.99
C SER A 108 -0.55 4.54 -9.85
N LYS A 109 0.45 5.25 -9.31
CA LYS A 109 1.80 4.69 -9.17
C LYS A 109 2.35 4.93 -7.76
N PRO A 110 1.66 4.42 -6.72
CA PRO A 110 2.20 4.53 -5.36
C PRO A 110 3.45 3.65 -5.22
N ASN A 111 4.26 3.97 -4.24
CA ASN A 111 5.32 3.05 -3.85
C ASN A 111 4.68 1.87 -3.11
N VAL A 112 5.03 0.66 -3.49
CA VAL A 112 4.49 -0.53 -2.86
C VAL A 112 5.58 -1.22 -2.04
N ILE A 113 5.26 -1.46 -0.77
CA ILE A 113 6.10 -2.24 0.14
C ILE A 113 5.35 -3.53 0.43
N MET A 114 5.95 -4.66 0.16
CA MET A 114 5.33 -5.97 0.40
C MET A 114 6.08 -6.70 1.49
N SER A 115 5.33 -7.30 2.41
CA SER A 115 5.95 -8.19 3.40
C SER A 115 6.42 -9.46 2.71
N SER A 116 7.65 -9.85 2.99
CA SER A 116 8.24 -11.08 2.47
C SER A 116 8.28 -12.16 3.55
N SER A 117 8.91 -13.28 3.23
CA SER A 117 9.08 -14.41 4.14
C SER A 117 10.35 -15.16 3.77
N LEU A 118 11.03 -15.66 4.78
CA LEU A 118 12.16 -16.56 4.56
C LEU A 118 11.71 -17.85 3.83
N GLN A 119 10.41 -18.13 3.82
CA GLN A 119 9.88 -19.27 3.10
C GLN A 119 9.91 -19.11 1.58
N GLU A 120 10.23 -17.91 1.07
CA GLU A 120 10.40 -17.72 -0.38
C GLU A 120 11.48 -18.66 -0.97
N GLU A 121 12.43 -19.05 -0.13
CA GLU A 121 13.52 -19.96 -0.58
C GLU A 121 13.19 -21.43 -0.32
N GLN A 122 12.03 -21.70 0.25
CA GLN A 122 11.61 -23.06 0.55
C GLN A 122 10.66 -23.60 -0.53
N ASP A 123 10.67 -24.92 -0.67
CA ASP A 123 9.79 -25.60 -1.62
C ASP A 123 8.41 -25.81 -1.01
N ASN A 124 7.65 -24.74 -0.86
CA ASN A 124 6.26 -24.80 -0.43
C ASN A 124 5.45 -23.69 -1.12
N LEU A 125 4.13 -23.88 -1.18
CA LEU A 125 3.26 -22.99 -1.93
C LEU A 125 3.12 -21.62 -1.27
N TYR A 126 3.23 -21.54 0.07
CA TYR A 126 3.21 -20.24 0.74
C TYR A 126 4.41 -19.38 0.32
N GLY A 127 5.62 -19.94 0.44
CA GLY A 127 6.82 -19.24 0.03
C GLY A 127 6.80 -18.87 -1.44
N ARG A 128 6.31 -19.79 -2.28
CA ARG A 128 6.16 -19.53 -3.71
C ARG A 128 5.19 -18.37 -3.98
N SER A 129 4.07 -18.31 -3.27
CA SER A 129 3.11 -17.22 -3.45
C SER A 129 3.70 -15.86 -3.06
N LYS A 130 4.54 -15.83 -2.03
CA LYS A 130 5.21 -14.58 -1.61
C LYS A 130 6.24 -14.15 -2.65
N ARG A 131 7.04 -15.08 -3.15
CA ARG A 131 8.04 -14.80 -4.17
C ARG A 131 7.41 -14.31 -5.48
N GLU A 132 6.41 -15.04 -5.97
CA GLU A 132 5.76 -14.67 -7.23
C GLU A 132 4.96 -13.39 -7.10
N GLY A 133 4.34 -13.14 -5.96
CA GLY A 133 3.67 -11.87 -5.70
C GLY A 133 4.63 -10.70 -5.74
N ARG A 134 5.82 -10.86 -5.14
CA ARG A 134 6.86 -9.84 -5.21
C ARG A 134 7.32 -9.61 -6.65
N GLU A 135 7.48 -10.67 -7.41
CA GLU A 135 7.89 -10.57 -8.82
C GLU A 135 6.85 -9.84 -9.66
N LEU A 136 5.56 -10.06 -9.39
CA LEU A 136 4.49 -9.36 -10.08
C LEU A 136 4.55 -7.85 -9.81
N PHE A 137 4.77 -7.45 -8.56
CA PHE A 137 4.95 -6.03 -8.25
C PHE A 137 6.17 -5.44 -8.93
N ASN A 138 7.27 -6.17 -8.99
CA ASN A 138 8.48 -5.71 -9.68
C ASN A 138 8.20 -5.50 -11.17
N GLN A 139 7.49 -6.43 -11.81
CA GLN A 139 7.12 -6.30 -13.22
C GLN A 139 6.20 -5.11 -13.45
N TRP A 140 5.26 -4.88 -12.55
CA TRP A 140 4.38 -3.71 -12.64
C TRP A 140 5.15 -2.41 -12.49
N ALA A 141 6.15 -2.38 -11.63
CA ALA A 141 6.92 -1.16 -11.35
C ALA A 141 7.87 -0.78 -12.49
N ASP A 142 8.26 -1.75 -13.34
CA ASP A 142 9.12 -1.51 -14.50
C ASP A 142 8.34 -0.88 -15.64
#